data_b1955c828833957f69339db6fa07f72b
#
_entry.id   b1955c828833957f69339db6fa07f72b
#
_cell.length_a   1.000
_cell.length_b   1.000
_cell.length_c   1.000
_cell.angle_alpha   90.00
_cell.angle_beta   90.00
_cell.angle_gamma   90.00
#
_symmetry.space_group_name_H-M   'P 1'
#
loop_
_entity.id
_entity.type
_entity.pdbx_description
1 polymer ?
#
loop_
_entity_poly.entity_id
_entity_poly.type
_entity_poly.pdbx_seq_one_letter_code
_entity_poly.pdbx_strand_id
1 'polypeptide(L)'
;MALLSLACRVWLSAALPMTGDEALFYWWARFLDYGYYDHPPMVGWWLAAVRALLGDAVWALRLPSVLLPLGVGAAIWWAWAPVSRSRAAWAVLLYWLMPVNWLNSLITTDTPLILWSAWAVAAVVRAEQVAMRAVASSQGGDGATGWLKAAGGWYALSGVFLGLAFLSKYFVALLGVALAAYFLLAARKRWLGLVLMVLCALPAVALNLHWNLTHCWTNIMFNVFNRNEDAVFAWGNVGTYVGMMVYLISPVVLWQAWRHRGAVWRTARVHALLSCVALVPLLLFGLMSGKKVIGLHWVLGFYPFVFVLLALCLPSDRLPGARKGLVVFLAVHLLAVFAVAQTSLPQWHKVKYYNRLVEALRAEQIVQQVRVPGVVLMSNGYSSSSILGYAAREHMPVFGLGSFHARQDDLIVDHARYEGQTLRIIRQSRPDLAEYAPYFDSVRLLSYAQDGQPFYAVEGVNFHYAAYRDGVMAEVNRRYYRFPSWLPVWQCSFCQRLCGAARCAP
;
A
#
# COMPACT_ATOMS: atom_id res chain seq x y z
N MET A 1 -20.23 -9.37 15.93
CA MET A 1 -18.88 -9.49 15.32
C MET A 1 -18.43 -8.19 14.65
N ALA A 2 -19.20 -7.61 13.71
CA ALA A 2 -18.80 -6.36 13.02
C ALA A 2 -18.51 -5.20 13.99
N LEU A 3 -19.42 -4.95 14.95
CA LEU A 3 -19.23 -3.90 15.96
C LEU A 3 -18.00 -4.14 16.85
N LEU A 4 -17.77 -5.39 17.24
CA LEU A 4 -16.60 -5.74 18.06
C LEU A 4 -15.29 -5.56 17.25
N SER A 5 -15.28 -5.98 15.97
CA SER A 5 -14.14 -5.73 15.07
C SER A 5 -13.87 -4.23 14.92
N LEU A 6 -14.92 -3.45 14.68
CA LEU A 6 -14.82 -2.01 14.56
C LEU A 6 -14.26 -1.37 15.85
N ALA A 7 -14.77 -1.75 17.01
CA ALA A 7 -14.28 -1.27 18.31
C ALA A 7 -12.80 -1.58 18.53
N CYS A 8 -12.35 -2.81 18.22
CA CYS A 8 -10.95 -3.21 18.31
C CYS A 8 -10.08 -2.36 17.37
N ARG A 9 -10.50 -2.14 16.12
CA ARG A 9 -9.76 -1.34 15.15
C ARG A 9 -9.71 0.14 15.54
N VAL A 10 -10.80 0.70 16.07
CA VAL A 10 -10.81 2.06 16.61
C VAL A 10 -9.81 2.19 17.76
N TRP A 11 -9.83 1.23 18.70
CA TRP A 11 -8.86 1.21 19.80
C TRP A 11 -7.43 1.14 19.28
N LEU A 12 -7.10 0.22 18.37
CA LEU A 12 -5.76 0.10 17.78
C LEU A 12 -5.36 1.37 17.01
N SER A 13 -6.30 1.98 16.29
CA SER A 13 -6.02 3.20 15.52
C SER A 13 -5.63 4.39 16.41
N ALA A 14 -6.12 4.40 17.65
CA ALA A 14 -5.77 5.43 18.63
C ALA A 14 -4.52 5.05 19.47
N ALA A 15 -4.33 3.76 19.76
CA ALA A 15 -3.27 3.28 20.66
C ALA A 15 -1.90 3.13 19.98
N LEU A 16 -1.87 2.79 18.68
CA LEU A 16 -0.61 2.61 17.96
C LEU A 16 0.02 3.95 17.57
N PRO A 17 1.36 4.10 17.72
CA PRO A 17 2.05 5.30 17.26
C PRO A 17 1.97 5.43 15.74
N MET A 18 2.18 6.65 15.22
CA MET A 18 2.31 6.92 13.80
C MET A 18 3.53 6.18 13.24
N THR A 19 3.36 5.43 12.16
CA THR A 19 4.47 4.79 11.47
C THR A 19 5.12 5.71 10.45
N GLY A 20 6.35 5.40 10.01
CA GLY A 20 7.05 6.20 9.00
C GLY A 20 6.30 6.31 7.69
N ASP A 21 5.70 5.21 7.24
CA ASP A 21 4.93 5.19 5.98
C ASP A 21 3.63 6.00 6.11
N GLU A 22 2.90 5.88 7.23
CA GLU A 22 1.70 6.69 7.47
C GLU A 22 2.02 8.19 7.52
N ALA A 23 3.12 8.55 8.19
CA ALA A 23 3.59 9.93 8.25
C ALA A 23 4.02 10.45 6.86
N LEU A 24 4.64 9.59 6.01
CA LEU A 24 4.95 9.93 4.63
C LEU A 24 3.66 10.19 3.83
N PHE A 25 2.64 9.32 3.96
CA PHE A 25 1.36 9.50 3.28
C PHE A 25 0.58 10.73 3.78
N TYR A 26 0.76 11.10 5.05
CA TYR A 26 0.27 12.37 5.58
C TYR A 26 0.91 13.56 4.83
N TRP A 27 2.22 13.51 4.56
CA TRP A 27 2.90 14.55 3.79
C TRP A 27 2.44 14.56 2.33
N TRP A 28 2.12 13.42 1.71
CA TRP A 28 1.48 13.39 0.41
C TRP A 28 0.12 14.10 0.40
N ALA A 29 -0.64 13.96 1.46
CA ALA A 29 -1.91 14.70 1.61
C ALA A 29 -1.71 16.20 1.83
N ARG A 30 -0.55 16.63 2.29
CA ARG A 30 -0.18 18.06 2.42
C ARG A 30 0.36 18.64 1.11
N PHE A 31 1.05 17.85 0.33
CA PHE A 31 1.62 18.19 -0.97
C PHE A 31 0.90 17.39 -2.05
N LEU A 32 -0.38 17.73 -2.28
CA LEU A 32 -1.23 16.97 -3.22
C LEU A 32 -0.68 17.03 -4.64
N ASP A 33 -0.62 15.83 -5.26
CA ASP A 33 -0.23 15.66 -6.65
C ASP A 33 -1.04 14.49 -7.28
N TYR A 34 -0.87 14.27 -8.58
CA TYR A 34 -1.46 13.17 -9.35
C TYR A 34 -0.62 11.89 -9.33
N GLY A 35 0.48 11.87 -8.61
CA GLY A 35 1.37 10.76 -8.34
C GLY A 35 2.40 11.15 -7.29
N TYR A 36 3.12 10.15 -6.78
CA TYR A 36 4.21 10.33 -5.83
C TYR A 36 5.39 9.49 -6.29
N TYR A 37 6.56 9.72 -5.72
CA TYR A 37 7.80 9.09 -6.19
C TYR A 37 7.69 7.57 -6.38
N ASP A 38 7.09 6.86 -5.43
CA ASP A 38 7.03 5.39 -5.38
C ASP A 38 5.63 4.79 -5.56
N HIS A 39 4.56 5.60 -5.51
CA HIS A 39 3.17 5.13 -5.61
C HIS A 39 2.26 6.08 -6.39
N PRO A 40 1.17 5.55 -6.96
CA PRO A 40 0.06 6.35 -7.47
C PRO A 40 -0.66 7.15 -6.36
N PRO A 41 -1.54 8.13 -6.69
CA PRO A 41 -1.94 9.19 -5.76
C PRO A 41 -3.03 8.85 -4.75
N MET A 42 -3.75 7.74 -4.87
CA MET A 42 -5.05 7.51 -4.20
C MET A 42 -5.01 7.65 -2.68
N VAL A 43 -3.97 7.14 -2.01
CA VAL A 43 -3.87 7.26 -0.55
C VAL A 43 -3.67 8.71 -0.11
N GLY A 44 -2.88 9.49 -0.85
CA GLY A 44 -2.71 10.93 -0.59
C GLY A 44 -4.03 11.68 -0.75
N TRP A 45 -4.82 11.39 -1.80
CA TRP A 45 -6.13 11.99 -2.01
C TRP A 45 -7.13 11.64 -0.91
N TRP A 46 -7.17 10.37 -0.49
CA TRP A 46 -8.04 9.95 0.61
C TRP A 46 -7.68 10.66 1.91
N LEU A 47 -6.40 10.72 2.23
CA LEU A 47 -5.93 11.41 3.44
C LEU A 47 -6.17 12.91 3.38
N ALA A 48 -6.04 13.54 2.21
CA ALA A 48 -6.39 14.95 2.05
C ALA A 48 -7.87 15.23 2.32
N ALA A 49 -8.76 14.38 1.80
CA ALA A 49 -10.20 14.47 2.08
C ALA A 49 -10.50 14.25 3.57
N VAL A 50 -9.91 13.24 4.19
CA VAL A 50 -10.07 12.97 5.64
C VAL A 50 -9.58 14.16 6.47
N ARG A 51 -8.41 14.72 6.14
CA ARG A 51 -7.85 15.88 6.83
C ARG A 51 -8.75 17.12 6.73
N ALA A 52 -9.28 17.35 5.55
CA ALA A 52 -10.19 18.48 5.32
C ALA A 52 -11.49 18.37 6.17
N LEU A 53 -11.95 17.15 6.41
CA LEU A 53 -13.21 16.90 7.13
C LEU A 53 -13.03 16.69 8.65
N LEU A 54 -11.94 16.02 9.06
CA LEU A 54 -11.76 15.51 10.42
C LEU A 54 -10.45 15.98 11.09
N GLY A 55 -9.59 16.72 10.36
CA GLY A 55 -8.32 17.19 10.86
C GLY A 55 -7.19 16.16 10.80
N ASP A 56 -6.09 16.47 11.48
CA ASP A 56 -4.80 15.79 11.36
C ASP A 56 -4.55 14.74 12.46
N ALA A 57 -5.55 14.39 13.27
CA ALA A 57 -5.38 13.39 14.33
C ALA A 57 -5.14 11.99 13.75
N VAL A 58 -4.24 11.20 14.37
CA VAL A 58 -3.85 9.85 13.90
C VAL A 58 -5.05 8.95 13.70
N TRP A 59 -6.01 8.94 14.63
CA TRP A 59 -7.23 8.14 14.51
C TRP A 59 -8.08 8.52 13.29
N ALA A 60 -8.14 9.83 12.96
CA ALA A 60 -8.88 10.33 11.81
C ALA A 60 -8.20 9.87 10.50
N LEU A 61 -6.87 10.02 10.40
CA LEU A 61 -6.10 9.56 9.24
C LEU A 61 -6.26 8.05 8.99
N ARG A 62 -6.47 7.25 10.04
CA ARG A 62 -6.67 5.80 9.96
C ARG A 62 -8.12 5.38 9.70
N LEU A 63 -9.07 6.31 9.73
CA LEU A 63 -10.50 5.98 9.55
C LEU A 63 -10.80 5.18 8.26
N PRO A 64 -10.20 5.48 7.09
CA PRO A 64 -10.41 4.66 5.90
C PRO A 64 -10.00 3.20 6.10
N SER A 65 -8.88 2.93 6.77
CA SER A 65 -8.45 1.58 7.10
C SER A 65 -9.37 0.91 8.11
N VAL A 66 -9.81 1.64 9.14
CA VAL A 66 -10.74 1.13 10.15
C VAL A 66 -12.04 0.65 9.52
N LEU A 67 -12.57 1.39 8.53
CA LEU A 67 -13.82 1.07 7.83
C LEU A 67 -13.66 0.07 6.69
N LEU A 68 -12.43 -0.21 6.24
CA LEU A 68 -12.15 -1.06 5.09
C LEU A 68 -12.87 -2.41 5.11
N PRO A 69 -12.85 -3.21 6.20
CA PRO A 69 -13.52 -4.50 6.22
C PRO A 69 -15.04 -4.40 6.02
N LEU A 70 -15.67 -3.32 6.45
CA LEU A 70 -17.09 -3.06 6.23
C LEU A 70 -17.35 -2.80 4.74
N GLY A 71 -16.54 -1.96 4.10
CA GLY A 71 -16.65 -1.67 2.66
C GLY A 71 -16.43 -2.91 1.78
N VAL A 72 -15.45 -3.75 2.13
CA VAL A 72 -15.22 -5.04 1.44
C VAL A 72 -16.35 -6.02 1.72
N GLY A 73 -16.83 -6.12 2.97
CA GLY A 73 -17.97 -6.95 3.32
C GLY A 73 -19.24 -6.55 2.57
N ALA A 74 -19.48 -5.24 2.39
CA ALA A 74 -20.59 -4.72 1.60
C ALA A 74 -20.46 -5.13 0.12
N ALA A 75 -19.27 -5.05 -0.48
CA ALA A 75 -19.03 -5.48 -1.86
C ALA A 75 -19.30 -6.99 -2.03
N ILE A 76 -18.81 -7.83 -1.09
CA ILE A 76 -19.08 -9.28 -1.07
C ILE A 76 -20.58 -9.53 -0.96
N TRP A 77 -21.25 -8.92 0.00
CA TRP A 77 -22.69 -9.07 0.18
C TRP A 77 -23.47 -8.68 -1.06
N TRP A 78 -23.20 -7.49 -1.60
CA TRP A 78 -23.88 -6.97 -2.77
C TRP A 78 -23.74 -7.88 -4.00
N ALA A 79 -22.58 -8.47 -4.22
CA ALA A 79 -22.33 -9.35 -5.36
C ALA A 79 -23.00 -10.71 -5.24
N TRP A 80 -22.98 -11.34 -4.06
CA TRP A 80 -23.36 -12.75 -3.90
C TRP A 80 -24.71 -12.99 -3.21
N ALA A 81 -25.25 -12.01 -2.46
CA ALA A 81 -26.55 -12.18 -1.80
C ALA A 81 -27.71 -12.48 -2.79
N PRO A 82 -27.76 -11.97 -4.03
CA PRO A 82 -28.77 -12.33 -5.01
C PRO A 82 -28.71 -13.78 -5.49
N VAL A 83 -27.54 -14.43 -5.35
CA VAL A 83 -27.36 -15.86 -5.66
C VAL A 83 -27.70 -16.73 -4.46
N SER A 84 -27.12 -16.37 -3.30
CA SER A 84 -27.36 -17.07 -2.03
C SER A 84 -27.01 -16.16 -0.85
N ARG A 85 -28.04 -15.68 -0.13
CA ARG A 85 -27.85 -14.87 1.07
C ARG A 85 -27.03 -15.62 2.14
N SER A 86 -27.27 -16.90 2.32
CA SER A 86 -26.52 -17.71 3.30
C SER A 86 -25.02 -17.78 2.95
N ARG A 87 -24.68 -18.08 1.69
CA ARG A 87 -23.28 -18.14 1.24
C ARG A 87 -22.59 -16.79 1.30
N ALA A 88 -23.30 -15.72 0.92
CA ALA A 88 -22.79 -14.35 1.06
C ALA A 88 -22.49 -13.99 2.52
N ALA A 89 -23.40 -14.32 3.44
CA ALA A 89 -23.19 -14.11 4.88
C ALA A 89 -21.97 -14.90 5.40
N TRP A 90 -21.80 -16.15 5.00
CA TRP A 90 -20.62 -16.94 5.36
C TRP A 90 -19.34 -16.36 4.78
N ALA A 91 -19.35 -15.89 3.54
CA ALA A 91 -18.18 -15.27 2.92
C ALA A 91 -17.72 -14.01 3.68
N VAL A 92 -18.66 -13.12 3.99
CA VAL A 92 -18.39 -11.91 4.79
C VAL A 92 -17.90 -12.30 6.20
N LEU A 93 -18.53 -13.26 6.85
CA LEU A 93 -18.16 -13.68 8.21
C LEU A 93 -16.76 -14.30 8.27
N LEU A 94 -16.43 -15.22 7.34
CA LEU A 94 -15.10 -15.83 7.30
C LEU A 94 -14.03 -14.81 6.98
N TYR A 95 -14.27 -13.89 6.04
CA TYR A 95 -13.37 -12.79 5.75
C TYR A 95 -13.14 -11.91 6.98
N TRP A 96 -14.19 -11.52 7.70
CA TRP A 96 -14.05 -10.67 8.89
C TRP A 96 -13.34 -11.36 10.06
N LEU A 97 -13.43 -12.68 10.18
CA LEU A 97 -12.82 -13.42 11.29
C LEU A 97 -11.30 -13.55 11.16
N MET A 98 -10.71 -13.21 10.02
CA MET A 98 -9.26 -13.25 9.88
C MET A 98 -8.58 -12.20 10.76
N PRO A 99 -7.52 -12.58 11.50
CA PRO A 99 -6.80 -11.67 12.39
C PRO A 99 -6.37 -10.37 11.72
N VAL A 100 -5.91 -10.43 10.45
CA VAL A 100 -5.48 -9.24 9.72
C VAL A 100 -6.58 -8.20 9.58
N ASN A 101 -7.86 -8.60 9.50
CA ASN A 101 -8.99 -7.68 9.43
C ASN A 101 -9.37 -7.05 10.78
N TRP A 102 -8.77 -7.51 11.88
CA TRP A 102 -8.94 -6.93 13.21
C TRP A 102 -7.76 -6.05 13.58
N LEU A 103 -6.56 -6.48 13.20
CA LEU A 103 -5.29 -5.88 13.64
C LEU A 103 -4.78 -4.80 12.69
N ASN A 104 -5.03 -4.93 11.38
CA ASN A 104 -4.54 -3.95 10.40
C ASN A 104 -5.42 -2.70 10.38
N SER A 105 -5.13 -1.75 11.27
CA SER A 105 -5.76 -0.42 11.31
C SER A 105 -4.89 0.69 10.73
N LEU A 106 -3.66 0.38 10.32
CA LEU A 106 -2.74 1.34 9.71
C LEU A 106 -3.21 1.73 8.30
N ILE A 107 -3.04 3.00 7.95
CA ILE A 107 -3.34 3.45 6.60
C ILE A 107 -2.16 3.18 5.66
N THR A 108 -2.43 2.52 4.54
CA THR A 108 -1.42 2.20 3.54
C THR A 108 -2.00 2.35 2.13
N THR A 109 -1.15 2.30 1.11
CA THR A 109 -1.58 2.28 -0.30
C THR A 109 -2.42 1.04 -0.63
N ASP A 110 -2.32 -0.02 0.18
CA ASP A 110 -3.14 -1.22 0.03
C ASP A 110 -4.59 -0.99 0.49
N THR A 111 -4.85 -0.02 1.37
CA THR A 111 -6.20 0.28 1.86
C THR A 111 -7.18 0.61 0.71
N PRO A 112 -6.93 1.63 -0.13
CA PRO A 112 -7.79 1.90 -1.28
C PRO A 112 -7.71 0.80 -2.35
N LEU A 113 -6.55 0.15 -2.56
CA LEU A 113 -6.42 -0.97 -3.47
C LEU A 113 -7.41 -2.10 -3.14
N ILE A 114 -7.45 -2.54 -1.88
CA ILE A 114 -8.33 -3.63 -1.43
C ILE A 114 -9.79 -3.25 -1.65
N LEU A 115 -10.19 -2.04 -1.29
CA LEU A 115 -11.57 -1.58 -1.45
C LEU A 115 -11.99 -1.57 -2.92
N TRP A 116 -11.22 -0.88 -3.77
CA TRP A 116 -11.57 -0.74 -5.18
C TRP A 116 -11.49 -2.06 -5.94
N SER A 117 -10.54 -2.95 -5.60
CA SER A 117 -10.47 -4.30 -6.16
C SER A 117 -11.69 -5.14 -5.79
N ALA A 118 -12.16 -5.06 -4.53
CA ALA A 118 -13.36 -5.77 -4.09
C ALA A 118 -14.60 -5.30 -4.86
N TRP A 119 -14.79 -3.98 -5.01
CA TRP A 119 -15.90 -3.42 -5.78
C TRP A 119 -15.79 -3.69 -7.28
N ALA A 120 -14.58 -3.70 -7.85
CA ALA A 120 -14.37 -4.08 -9.26
C ALA A 120 -14.83 -5.52 -9.53
N VAL A 121 -14.39 -6.47 -8.70
CA VAL A 121 -14.82 -7.88 -8.83
C VAL A 121 -16.31 -8.04 -8.55
N ALA A 122 -16.86 -7.34 -7.56
CA ALA A 122 -18.29 -7.35 -7.27
C ALA A 122 -19.12 -6.88 -8.48
N ALA A 123 -18.67 -5.83 -9.16
CA ALA A 123 -19.33 -5.33 -10.38
C ALA A 123 -19.25 -6.34 -11.54
N VAL A 124 -18.10 -7.02 -11.75
CA VAL A 124 -18.00 -8.10 -12.76
C VAL A 124 -18.95 -9.26 -12.41
N VAL A 125 -19.02 -9.67 -11.14
CA VAL A 125 -19.96 -10.73 -10.71
C VAL A 125 -21.41 -10.34 -11.04
N ARG A 126 -21.80 -9.09 -10.80
CA ARG A 126 -23.14 -8.59 -11.17
C ARG A 126 -23.33 -8.57 -12.69
N ALA A 127 -22.33 -8.12 -13.44
CA ALA A 127 -22.37 -8.14 -14.90
C ALA A 127 -22.61 -9.55 -15.44
N GLU A 128 -21.86 -10.54 -14.94
CA GLU A 128 -21.97 -11.93 -15.35
C GLU A 128 -23.35 -12.52 -15.00
N GLN A 129 -23.89 -12.22 -13.80
CA GLN A 129 -25.23 -12.63 -13.41
C GLN A 129 -26.32 -12.09 -14.36
N VAL A 130 -26.23 -10.81 -14.71
CA VAL A 130 -27.18 -10.17 -15.62
C VAL A 130 -27.01 -10.69 -17.06
N ALA A 131 -25.76 -10.80 -17.53
CA ALA A 131 -25.45 -11.31 -18.86
C ALA A 131 -25.95 -12.75 -19.06
N MET A 132 -25.74 -13.64 -18.08
CA MET A 132 -26.21 -15.02 -18.15
C MET A 132 -27.73 -15.11 -18.17
N ARG A 133 -28.44 -14.27 -17.39
CA ARG A 133 -29.91 -14.19 -17.43
C ARG A 133 -30.42 -13.69 -18.80
N ALA A 134 -29.80 -12.65 -19.36
CA ALA A 134 -30.16 -12.11 -20.66
C ALA A 134 -29.97 -13.16 -21.75
N VAL A 135 -28.87 -13.93 -21.73
CA VAL A 135 -28.65 -15.03 -22.70
C VAL A 135 -29.70 -16.15 -22.51
N ALA A 136 -30.08 -16.48 -21.29
CA ALA A 136 -31.07 -17.52 -21.02
C ALA A 136 -32.51 -17.12 -21.41
N SER A 137 -32.83 -15.82 -21.36
CA SER A 137 -34.16 -15.29 -21.71
C SER A 137 -34.33 -14.96 -23.20
N SER A 138 -33.23 -14.84 -23.99
CA SER A 138 -33.29 -14.55 -25.41
C SER A 138 -33.73 -15.78 -26.19
N GLN A 139 -35.02 -15.87 -26.50
CA GLN A 139 -35.58 -16.84 -27.49
C GLN A 139 -35.22 -16.36 -28.90
N GLY A 140 -34.01 -16.66 -29.36
CA GLY A 140 -33.68 -16.76 -30.78
C GLY A 140 -33.62 -15.47 -31.66
N GLY A 141 -33.83 -14.27 -31.13
CA GLY A 141 -33.99 -13.07 -31.95
C GLY A 141 -33.03 -11.90 -31.70
N ASP A 142 -32.60 -11.72 -30.46
CA ASP A 142 -31.62 -10.66 -30.13
C ASP A 142 -30.21 -11.16 -30.36
N GLY A 143 -29.53 -10.59 -31.34
CA GLY A 143 -28.22 -11.01 -31.79
C GLY A 143 -27.19 -11.17 -30.66
N ALA A 144 -26.04 -11.74 -31.00
CA ALA A 144 -24.93 -12.13 -30.12
C ALA A 144 -24.47 -11.08 -29.05
N THR A 145 -25.04 -9.88 -29.04
CA THR A 145 -24.69 -8.73 -28.17
C THR A 145 -25.81 -8.27 -27.23
N GLY A 146 -26.98 -8.91 -27.19
CA GLY A 146 -28.09 -8.51 -26.30
C GLY A 146 -27.70 -8.47 -24.83
N TRP A 147 -26.83 -9.40 -24.38
CA TRP A 147 -26.26 -9.41 -23.05
C TRP A 147 -25.43 -8.15 -22.74
N LEU A 148 -24.79 -7.53 -23.74
CA LEU A 148 -23.97 -6.34 -23.52
C LEU A 148 -24.82 -5.12 -23.19
N LYS A 149 -26.02 -4.98 -23.82
CA LYS A 149 -26.99 -3.93 -23.47
C LYS A 149 -27.43 -4.08 -22.01
N ALA A 150 -27.66 -5.30 -21.54
CA ALA A 150 -28.11 -5.56 -20.17
C ALA A 150 -27.00 -5.41 -19.13
N ALA A 151 -25.78 -5.86 -19.42
CA ALA A 151 -24.67 -5.97 -18.46
C ALA A 151 -23.58 -4.91 -18.65
N GLY A 152 -23.58 -4.16 -19.75
CA GLY A 152 -22.50 -3.23 -20.13
C GLY A 152 -22.18 -2.19 -19.05
N GLY A 153 -23.22 -1.61 -18.42
CA GLY A 153 -23.02 -0.65 -17.33
C GLY A 153 -22.25 -1.22 -16.12
N TRP A 154 -22.43 -2.51 -15.81
CA TRP A 154 -21.69 -3.17 -14.74
C TRP A 154 -20.23 -3.45 -15.10
N TYR A 155 -19.96 -3.84 -16.37
CA TYR A 155 -18.58 -3.95 -16.85
C TYR A 155 -17.87 -2.59 -16.86
N ALA A 156 -18.56 -1.53 -17.33
CA ALA A 156 -18.02 -0.18 -17.30
C ALA A 156 -17.69 0.26 -15.87
N LEU A 157 -18.60 0.06 -14.92
CA LEU A 157 -18.39 0.36 -13.50
C LEU A 157 -17.20 -0.43 -12.92
N SER A 158 -17.06 -1.71 -13.28
CA SER A 158 -15.89 -2.50 -12.91
C SER A 158 -14.60 -1.88 -13.46
N GLY A 159 -14.60 -1.43 -14.71
CA GLY A 159 -13.46 -0.73 -15.32
C GLY A 159 -13.07 0.54 -14.58
N VAL A 160 -14.05 1.34 -14.17
CA VAL A 160 -13.80 2.53 -13.31
C VAL A 160 -13.15 2.13 -11.98
N PHE A 161 -13.69 1.12 -11.30
CA PHE A 161 -13.09 0.64 -10.04
C PHE A 161 -11.69 0.04 -10.24
N LEU A 162 -11.41 -0.63 -11.34
CA LEU A 162 -10.05 -1.08 -11.70
C LEU A 162 -9.11 0.11 -11.91
N GLY A 163 -9.57 1.17 -12.55
CA GLY A 163 -8.82 2.41 -12.68
C GLY A 163 -8.50 3.06 -11.34
N LEU A 164 -9.47 3.14 -10.42
CA LEU A 164 -9.26 3.65 -9.06
C LEU A 164 -8.30 2.74 -8.26
N ALA A 165 -8.39 1.43 -8.43
CA ALA A 165 -7.44 0.48 -7.84
C ALA A 165 -6.03 0.65 -8.43
N PHE A 166 -5.91 0.95 -9.73
CA PHE A 166 -4.63 1.25 -10.38
C PHE A 166 -3.99 2.53 -9.82
N LEU A 167 -4.79 3.58 -9.62
CA LEU A 167 -4.34 4.81 -8.95
C LEU A 167 -4.02 4.60 -7.47
N SER A 168 -4.34 3.43 -6.90
CA SER A 168 -3.96 3.06 -5.53
C SER A 168 -2.61 2.33 -5.49
N LYS A 169 -2.44 1.31 -6.35
CA LYS A 169 -1.21 0.51 -6.42
C LYS A 169 -1.15 -0.33 -7.70
N TYR A 170 0.01 -0.45 -8.29
CA TYR A 170 0.20 -1.19 -9.55
C TYR A 170 -0.09 -2.70 -9.45
N PHE A 171 -0.16 -3.28 -8.25
CA PHE A 171 -0.49 -4.70 -8.08
C PHE A 171 -1.89 -5.07 -8.58
N VAL A 172 -2.78 -4.11 -8.80
CA VAL A 172 -4.06 -4.37 -9.48
C VAL A 172 -3.88 -4.96 -10.89
N ALA A 173 -2.72 -4.75 -11.54
CA ALA A 173 -2.42 -5.38 -12.82
C ALA A 173 -2.55 -6.91 -12.75
N LEU A 174 -2.23 -7.53 -11.61
CA LEU A 174 -2.42 -8.96 -11.39
C LEU A 174 -3.91 -9.36 -11.39
N LEU A 175 -4.79 -8.49 -10.88
CA LEU A 175 -6.24 -8.66 -10.99
C LEU A 175 -6.70 -8.51 -12.45
N GLY A 176 -6.13 -7.56 -13.20
CA GLY A 176 -6.36 -7.41 -14.64
C GLY A 176 -6.00 -8.69 -15.40
N VAL A 177 -4.84 -9.28 -15.13
CA VAL A 177 -4.41 -10.59 -15.69
C VAL A 177 -5.41 -11.70 -15.32
N ALA A 178 -5.89 -11.76 -14.09
CA ALA A 178 -6.85 -12.75 -13.63
C ALA A 178 -8.21 -12.62 -14.35
N LEU A 179 -8.68 -11.38 -14.53
CA LEU A 179 -9.91 -11.10 -15.29
C LEU A 179 -9.73 -11.43 -16.78
N ALA A 180 -8.61 -11.07 -17.38
CA ALA A 180 -8.29 -11.46 -18.75
C ALA A 180 -8.28 -12.98 -18.92
N ALA A 181 -7.63 -13.71 -17.99
CA ALA A 181 -7.64 -15.17 -17.98
C ALA A 181 -9.07 -15.74 -17.91
N TYR A 182 -9.94 -15.19 -17.07
CA TYR A 182 -11.33 -15.58 -17.01
C TYR A 182 -12.05 -15.38 -18.34
N PHE A 183 -11.99 -14.20 -18.94
CA PHE A 183 -12.67 -13.92 -20.20
C PHE A 183 -12.13 -14.73 -21.36
N LEU A 184 -10.82 -14.95 -21.42
CA LEU A 184 -10.20 -15.72 -22.50
C LEU A 184 -10.40 -17.24 -22.38
N LEU A 185 -10.52 -17.76 -21.17
CA LEU A 185 -10.62 -19.21 -20.94
C LEU A 185 -12.05 -19.68 -20.69
N ALA A 186 -12.84 -18.95 -19.91
CA ALA A 186 -14.15 -19.38 -19.43
C ALA A 186 -15.34 -18.59 -20.02
N ALA A 187 -15.12 -17.31 -20.40
CA ALA A 187 -16.19 -16.42 -20.85
C ALA A 187 -15.94 -15.82 -22.24
N ARG A 188 -15.33 -16.60 -23.15
CA ARG A 188 -14.88 -16.14 -24.48
C ARG A 188 -15.95 -15.39 -25.29
N LYS A 189 -17.21 -15.79 -25.20
CA LYS A 189 -18.32 -15.13 -25.91
C LYS A 189 -18.65 -13.74 -25.37
N ARG A 190 -18.11 -13.37 -24.17
CA ARG A 190 -18.31 -12.08 -23.50
C ARG A 190 -17.05 -11.21 -23.45
N TRP A 191 -16.07 -11.46 -24.32
CA TRP A 191 -14.80 -10.72 -24.35
C TRP A 191 -14.98 -9.20 -24.47
N LEU A 192 -16.09 -8.72 -25.09
CA LEU A 192 -16.41 -7.28 -25.16
C LEU A 192 -16.60 -6.67 -23.77
N GLY A 193 -16.99 -7.46 -22.76
CA GLY A 193 -17.02 -7.00 -21.36
C GLY A 193 -15.63 -6.65 -20.85
N LEU A 194 -14.61 -7.46 -21.18
CA LEU A 194 -13.22 -7.14 -20.85
C LEU A 194 -12.75 -5.86 -21.55
N VAL A 195 -13.05 -5.71 -22.84
CA VAL A 195 -12.70 -4.49 -23.58
C VAL A 195 -13.33 -3.26 -22.94
N LEU A 196 -14.60 -3.32 -22.57
CA LEU A 196 -15.29 -2.20 -21.92
C LEU A 196 -14.66 -1.86 -20.57
N MET A 197 -14.29 -2.86 -19.76
CA MET A 197 -13.56 -2.64 -18.50
C MET A 197 -12.22 -1.96 -18.75
N VAL A 198 -11.44 -2.43 -19.73
CA VAL A 198 -10.14 -1.82 -20.07
C VAL A 198 -10.34 -0.37 -20.50
N LEU A 199 -11.27 -0.08 -21.41
CA LEU A 199 -11.56 1.28 -21.89
C LEU A 199 -11.94 2.21 -20.74
N CYS A 200 -12.76 1.76 -19.79
CA CYS A 200 -13.15 2.55 -18.64
C CYS A 200 -12.03 2.73 -17.58
N ALA A 201 -11.00 1.87 -17.60
CA ALA A 201 -9.82 2.02 -16.75
C ALA A 201 -8.75 2.96 -17.37
N LEU A 202 -8.74 3.14 -18.71
CA LEU A 202 -7.73 3.93 -19.42
C LEU A 202 -7.55 5.37 -18.92
N PRO A 203 -8.58 6.13 -18.50
CA PRO A 203 -8.38 7.47 -17.98
C PRO A 203 -7.44 7.50 -16.75
N ALA A 204 -7.54 6.52 -15.86
CA ALA A 204 -6.66 6.40 -14.70
C ALA A 204 -5.22 6.07 -15.11
N VAL A 205 -5.05 5.18 -16.09
CA VAL A 205 -3.73 4.84 -16.66
C VAL A 205 -3.11 6.05 -17.36
N ALA A 206 -3.90 6.79 -18.13
CA ALA A 206 -3.45 8.00 -18.83
C ALA A 206 -3.00 9.08 -17.85
N LEU A 207 -3.74 9.29 -16.75
CA LEU A 207 -3.36 10.22 -15.69
C LEU A 207 -2.00 9.86 -15.08
N ASN A 208 -1.79 8.62 -14.73
CA ASN A 208 -0.53 8.15 -14.16
C ASN A 208 0.63 8.24 -15.17
N LEU A 209 0.37 7.90 -16.44
CA LEU A 209 1.37 8.04 -17.50
C LEU A 209 1.76 9.50 -17.71
N HIS A 210 0.80 10.42 -17.74
CA HIS A 210 1.05 11.86 -17.84
C HIS A 210 1.94 12.35 -16.69
N TRP A 211 1.64 11.92 -15.45
CA TRP A 211 2.46 12.28 -14.30
C TRP A 211 3.90 11.77 -14.44
N ASN A 212 4.10 10.52 -14.87
CA ASN A 212 5.44 9.96 -15.07
C ASN A 212 6.22 10.70 -16.17
N LEU A 213 5.57 11.07 -17.27
CA LEU A 213 6.18 11.86 -18.36
C LEU A 213 6.69 13.24 -17.90
N THR A 214 6.06 13.80 -16.87
CA THR A 214 6.40 15.12 -16.32
C THR A 214 7.29 15.08 -15.08
N HIS A 215 7.52 13.85 -14.51
CA HIS A 215 8.26 13.65 -13.25
C HIS A 215 9.40 12.63 -13.39
N CYS A 216 10.16 12.70 -14.50
CA CYS A 216 11.35 11.87 -14.70
C CYS A 216 11.10 10.35 -14.63
N TRP A 217 9.90 9.86 -14.91
CA TRP A 217 9.53 8.45 -14.78
C TRP A 217 9.76 7.84 -13.39
N THR A 218 9.88 8.67 -12.36
CA THR A 218 10.33 8.25 -11.02
C THR A 218 9.58 7.07 -10.47
N ASN A 219 8.26 7.06 -10.63
CA ASN A 219 7.40 6.02 -10.10
C ASN A 219 7.60 4.68 -10.83
N ILE A 220 7.68 4.69 -12.15
CA ILE A 220 7.93 3.49 -12.97
C ILE A 220 9.37 3.01 -12.76
N MET A 221 10.35 3.93 -12.73
CA MET A 221 11.74 3.58 -12.46
C MET A 221 11.91 2.90 -11.11
N PHE A 222 11.27 3.43 -10.06
CA PHE A 222 11.28 2.82 -8.74
C PHE A 222 10.70 1.40 -8.73
N ASN A 223 9.48 1.24 -9.28
CA ASN A 223 8.76 -0.02 -9.17
C ASN A 223 9.27 -1.13 -10.10
N VAL A 224 9.76 -0.77 -11.29
CA VAL A 224 10.14 -1.75 -12.33
C VAL A 224 11.63 -2.01 -12.34
N PHE A 225 12.46 -0.96 -12.22
CA PHE A 225 13.91 -1.06 -12.40
C PHE A 225 14.66 -1.02 -11.07
N ASN A 226 14.73 0.13 -10.39
CA ASN A 226 15.64 0.37 -9.27
C ASN A 226 15.48 -0.61 -8.10
N ARG A 227 14.28 -1.12 -7.89
CA ARG A 227 13.98 -2.04 -6.80
C ARG A 227 14.36 -3.50 -7.11
N ASN A 228 14.73 -3.84 -8.34
CA ASN A 228 14.85 -5.22 -8.81
C ASN A 228 16.26 -5.58 -9.32
N GLU A 229 17.23 -4.68 -9.22
CA GLU A 229 18.59 -4.85 -9.83
C GLU A 229 19.36 -6.07 -9.29
N ASP A 230 19.19 -6.43 -8.00
CA ASP A 230 19.98 -7.49 -7.34
C ASP A 230 19.17 -8.75 -7.00
N ALA A 231 18.09 -9.04 -7.73
CA ALA A 231 17.18 -10.12 -7.40
C ALA A 231 17.74 -11.51 -7.78
N VAL A 232 18.32 -12.23 -6.80
CA VAL A 232 18.80 -13.61 -6.95
C VAL A 232 17.73 -14.60 -6.45
N PHE A 233 17.60 -15.74 -7.13
CA PHE A 233 16.66 -16.79 -6.74
C PHE A 233 17.06 -17.42 -5.39
N ALA A 234 16.07 -17.52 -4.47
CA ALA A 234 16.26 -18.12 -3.16
C ALA A 234 15.04 -18.96 -2.73
N TRP A 235 15.24 -20.25 -2.47
CA TRP A 235 14.18 -21.14 -1.96
C TRP A 235 13.60 -20.70 -0.61
N GLY A 236 14.38 -20.02 0.23
CA GLY A 236 13.93 -19.45 1.49
C GLY A 236 12.79 -18.44 1.32
N ASN A 237 12.81 -17.65 0.25
CA ASN A 237 11.74 -16.69 -0.08
C ASN A 237 10.45 -17.43 -0.46
N VAL A 238 10.56 -18.54 -1.22
CA VAL A 238 9.41 -19.38 -1.58
C VAL A 238 8.80 -20.00 -0.33
N GLY A 239 9.62 -20.55 0.57
CA GLY A 239 9.17 -21.09 1.86
C GLY A 239 8.48 -20.04 2.71
N THR A 240 9.01 -18.83 2.79
CA THR A 240 8.40 -17.69 3.49
C THR A 240 7.04 -17.34 2.88
N TYR A 241 6.93 -17.30 1.54
CA TYR A 241 5.66 -17.05 0.86
C TYR A 241 4.61 -18.11 1.17
N VAL A 242 4.96 -19.39 1.09
CA VAL A 242 4.05 -20.49 1.42
C VAL A 242 3.60 -20.42 2.88
N GLY A 243 4.53 -20.20 3.81
CA GLY A 243 4.21 -20.02 5.22
C GLY A 243 3.25 -18.84 5.47
N MET A 244 3.48 -17.72 4.77
CA MET A 244 2.60 -16.55 4.81
C MET A 244 1.19 -16.87 4.28
N MET A 245 1.07 -17.64 3.19
CA MET A 245 -0.24 -18.07 2.67
C MET A 245 -0.98 -18.99 3.64
N VAL A 246 -0.28 -19.94 4.25
CA VAL A 246 -0.85 -20.81 5.31
C VAL A 246 -1.34 -19.96 6.48
N TYR A 247 -0.56 -18.97 6.91
CA TYR A 247 -0.94 -18.06 7.99
C TYR A 247 -2.19 -17.23 7.63
N LEU A 248 -2.19 -16.57 6.46
CA LEU A 248 -3.28 -15.68 6.06
C LEU A 248 -4.61 -16.39 5.82
N ILE A 249 -4.60 -17.59 5.26
CA ILE A 249 -5.82 -18.38 5.02
C ILE A 249 -6.26 -19.11 6.31
N SER A 250 -5.38 -19.24 7.28
CA SER A 250 -5.48 -20.04 8.49
C SER A 250 -5.26 -21.55 8.24
N PRO A 251 -4.41 -22.20 9.07
CA PRO A 251 -4.16 -23.63 8.98
C PRO A 251 -5.43 -24.47 9.07
N VAL A 252 -6.40 -24.05 9.91
CA VAL A 252 -7.66 -24.78 10.11
C VAL A 252 -8.55 -24.72 8.86
N VAL A 253 -8.63 -23.57 8.20
CA VAL A 253 -9.43 -23.42 6.97
C VAL A 253 -8.80 -24.18 5.82
N LEU A 254 -7.46 -24.13 5.69
CA LEU A 254 -6.72 -24.93 4.70
C LEU A 254 -6.88 -26.43 4.92
N TRP A 255 -6.84 -26.88 6.17
CA TRP A 255 -7.11 -28.28 6.52
C TRP A 255 -8.52 -28.72 6.08
N GLN A 256 -9.53 -27.91 6.35
CA GLN A 256 -10.91 -28.18 5.90
C GLN A 256 -10.99 -28.24 4.37
N ALA A 257 -10.39 -27.29 3.68
CA ALA A 257 -10.35 -27.27 2.22
C ALA A 257 -9.63 -28.50 1.64
N TRP A 258 -8.50 -28.89 2.22
CA TRP A 258 -7.75 -30.08 1.81
C TRP A 258 -8.51 -31.37 2.08
N ARG A 259 -9.14 -31.52 3.24
CA ARG A 259 -9.94 -32.70 3.58
C ARG A 259 -11.13 -32.88 2.63
N HIS A 260 -11.69 -31.79 2.15
CA HIS A 260 -12.81 -31.78 1.21
C HIS A 260 -12.41 -31.38 -0.22
N ARG A 261 -11.13 -31.57 -0.60
CA ARG A 261 -10.54 -31.11 -1.86
C ARG A 261 -11.33 -31.49 -3.12
N GLY A 262 -11.98 -32.67 -3.14
CA GLY A 262 -12.79 -33.09 -4.28
C GLY A 262 -14.05 -32.24 -4.47
N ALA A 263 -14.74 -31.87 -3.39
CA ALA A 263 -15.87 -30.94 -3.44
C ALA A 263 -15.42 -29.52 -3.78
N VAL A 264 -14.36 -29.08 -3.12
CA VAL A 264 -13.74 -27.74 -3.37
C VAL A 264 -13.35 -27.61 -4.84
N TRP A 265 -12.66 -28.60 -5.42
CA TRP A 265 -12.23 -28.58 -6.81
C TRP A 265 -13.41 -28.54 -7.80
N ARG A 266 -14.43 -29.38 -7.60
CA ARG A 266 -15.63 -29.39 -8.47
C ARG A 266 -16.34 -28.03 -8.44
N THR A 267 -16.53 -27.45 -7.26
CA THR A 267 -17.23 -26.18 -7.10
C THR A 267 -16.39 -25.00 -7.61
N ALA A 268 -15.08 -25.03 -7.39
CA ALA A 268 -14.17 -24.00 -7.92
C ALA A 268 -14.20 -23.91 -9.45
N ARG A 269 -14.33 -25.05 -10.15
CA ARG A 269 -14.49 -25.06 -11.62
C ARG A 269 -15.78 -24.39 -12.08
N VAL A 270 -16.86 -24.53 -11.32
CA VAL A 270 -18.15 -23.85 -11.61
C VAL A 270 -18.02 -22.34 -11.38
N HIS A 271 -17.24 -21.91 -10.38
CA HIS A 271 -17.00 -20.51 -10.07
C HIS A 271 -15.70 -19.99 -10.71
N ALA A 272 -15.54 -20.17 -12.03
CA ALA A 272 -14.30 -19.88 -12.74
C ALA A 272 -13.82 -18.44 -12.56
N LEU A 273 -14.72 -17.43 -12.61
CA LEU A 273 -14.38 -16.04 -12.36
C LEU A 273 -13.67 -15.86 -11.01
N LEU A 274 -14.31 -16.37 -9.96
CA LEU A 274 -13.80 -16.23 -8.59
C LEU A 274 -12.49 -17.01 -8.39
N SER A 275 -12.39 -18.18 -9.01
CA SER A 275 -11.15 -18.98 -9.00
C SER A 275 -10.00 -18.25 -9.70
N CYS A 276 -10.26 -17.59 -10.84
CA CYS A 276 -9.24 -16.78 -11.50
C CYS A 276 -8.79 -15.60 -10.62
N VAL A 277 -9.72 -14.80 -10.09
CA VAL A 277 -9.34 -13.59 -9.31
C VAL A 277 -8.74 -13.93 -7.93
N ALA A 278 -9.04 -15.11 -7.37
CA ALA A 278 -8.44 -15.57 -6.13
C ALA A 278 -7.06 -16.21 -6.34
N LEU A 279 -6.90 -17.06 -7.37
CA LEU A 279 -5.73 -17.92 -7.49
C LEU A 279 -4.65 -17.36 -8.42
N VAL A 280 -5.02 -16.73 -9.55
CA VAL A 280 -4.02 -16.24 -10.52
C VAL A 280 -3.05 -15.23 -9.89
N PRO A 281 -3.51 -14.18 -9.16
CA PRO A 281 -2.59 -13.26 -8.52
C PRO A 281 -1.68 -13.92 -7.49
N LEU A 282 -2.21 -14.85 -6.69
CA LEU A 282 -1.43 -15.57 -5.68
C LEU A 282 -0.39 -16.49 -6.33
N LEU A 283 -0.73 -17.17 -7.43
CA LEU A 283 0.23 -17.98 -8.19
C LEU A 283 1.34 -17.11 -8.81
N LEU A 284 0.99 -15.94 -9.35
CA LEU A 284 1.99 -15.01 -9.89
C LEU A 284 2.92 -14.48 -8.80
N PHE A 285 2.41 -14.13 -7.63
CA PHE A 285 3.26 -13.80 -6.48
C PHE A 285 4.11 -14.98 -6.02
N GLY A 286 3.57 -16.20 -6.07
CA GLY A 286 4.32 -17.42 -5.79
C GLY A 286 5.51 -17.59 -6.72
N LEU A 287 5.34 -17.34 -8.02
CA LEU A 287 6.43 -17.35 -9.00
C LEU A 287 7.46 -16.23 -8.73
N MET A 288 6.98 -15.03 -8.43
CA MET A 288 7.83 -13.89 -8.09
C MET A 288 8.60 -14.11 -6.78
N SER A 289 8.07 -14.88 -5.84
CA SER A 289 8.69 -15.14 -4.54
C SER A 289 10.05 -15.81 -4.65
N GLY A 290 10.31 -16.55 -5.73
CA GLY A 290 11.62 -17.13 -5.98
C GLY A 290 12.77 -16.10 -6.06
N LYS A 291 12.47 -14.90 -6.53
CA LYS A 291 13.47 -13.82 -6.68
C LYS A 291 13.32 -12.70 -5.66
N LYS A 292 12.18 -12.60 -4.95
CA LYS A 292 11.89 -11.48 -4.06
C LYS A 292 11.05 -11.91 -2.86
N VAL A 293 11.38 -11.39 -1.70
CA VAL A 293 10.51 -11.53 -0.52
C VAL A 293 9.19 -10.81 -0.78
N ILE A 294 8.09 -11.56 -0.79
CA ILE A 294 6.75 -11.01 -0.95
C ILE A 294 6.26 -10.51 0.40
N GLY A 295 5.97 -9.22 0.50
CA GLY A 295 5.40 -8.62 1.70
C GLY A 295 3.97 -9.12 1.97
N LEU A 296 3.64 -9.37 3.24
CA LEU A 296 2.31 -9.82 3.65
C LEU A 296 1.18 -8.93 3.10
N HIS A 297 1.39 -7.62 3.10
CA HIS A 297 0.41 -6.65 2.62
C HIS A 297 0.18 -6.70 1.09
N TRP A 298 1.12 -7.23 0.29
CA TRP A 298 0.99 -7.28 -1.18
C TRP A 298 -0.15 -8.18 -1.64
N VAL A 299 -0.44 -9.24 -0.91
CA VAL A 299 -1.48 -10.23 -1.25
C VAL A 299 -2.87 -9.85 -0.73
N LEU A 300 -2.95 -8.85 0.16
CA LEU A 300 -4.22 -8.48 0.83
C LEU A 300 -5.29 -7.98 -0.15
N GLY A 301 -4.91 -7.46 -1.32
CA GLY A 301 -5.85 -7.06 -2.38
C GLY A 301 -6.64 -8.22 -3.00
N PHE A 302 -6.12 -9.46 -2.90
CA PHE A 302 -6.70 -10.65 -3.54
C PHE A 302 -7.35 -11.61 -2.55
N TYR A 303 -6.93 -11.54 -1.34
CA TYR A 303 -7.30 -12.45 -0.29
C TYR A 303 -8.81 -12.40 0.13
N PRO A 304 -9.57 -11.30 0.00
CA PRO A 304 -11.02 -11.35 0.17
C PRO A 304 -11.69 -12.40 -0.74
N PHE A 305 -11.21 -12.53 -2.00
CA PHE A 305 -11.75 -13.48 -2.97
C PHE A 305 -11.49 -14.93 -2.59
N VAL A 306 -10.39 -15.21 -1.88
CA VAL A 306 -10.11 -16.54 -1.33
C VAL A 306 -11.19 -16.95 -0.32
N PHE A 307 -11.61 -16.02 0.56
CA PHE A 307 -12.65 -16.32 1.55
C PHE A 307 -14.04 -16.47 0.93
N VAL A 308 -14.33 -15.70 -0.12
CA VAL A 308 -15.55 -15.92 -0.91
C VAL A 308 -15.52 -17.29 -1.58
N LEU A 309 -14.41 -17.64 -2.23
CA LEU A 309 -14.25 -18.96 -2.88
C LEU A 309 -14.40 -20.10 -1.87
N LEU A 310 -13.76 -20.01 -0.72
CA LEU A 310 -13.87 -20.99 0.36
C LEU A 310 -15.29 -21.13 0.90
N ALA A 311 -15.99 -20.01 1.10
CA ALA A 311 -17.39 -20.02 1.55
C ALA A 311 -18.33 -20.65 0.54
N LEU A 312 -18.05 -20.56 -0.77
CA LEU A 312 -18.83 -21.20 -1.82
C LEU A 312 -18.47 -22.68 -1.99
N CYS A 313 -17.19 -23.03 -1.85
CA CYS A 313 -16.68 -24.37 -2.16
C CYS A 313 -16.76 -25.36 -0.99
N LEU A 314 -16.68 -24.89 0.25
CA LEU A 314 -16.81 -25.77 1.40
C LEU A 314 -18.24 -26.30 1.54
N PRO A 315 -18.44 -27.60 1.90
CA PRO A 315 -19.75 -28.11 2.26
C PRO A 315 -20.39 -27.28 3.38
N SER A 316 -21.71 -27.09 3.33
CA SER A 316 -22.42 -26.20 4.27
C SER A 316 -22.28 -26.64 5.74
N ASP A 317 -22.21 -27.95 5.98
CA ASP A 317 -22.01 -28.57 7.31
C ASP A 317 -20.57 -28.30 7.86
N ARG A 318 -19.63 -27.88 7.02
CA ARG A 318 -18.23 -27.62 7.40
C ARG A 318 -17.95 -26.15 7.71
N LEU A 319 -18.80 -25.24 7.24
CA LEU A 319 -18.64 -23.78 7.49
C LEU A 319 -18.62 -23.42 8.99
N PRO A 320 -19.47 -24.04 9.86
CA PRO A 320 -19.38 -23.81 11.31
C PRO A 320 -18.03 -24.23 11.91
N GLY A 321 -17.43 -25.33 11.42
CA GLY A 321 -16.10 -25.78 11.83
C GLY A 321 -15.00 -24.78 11.41
N ALA A 322 -15.03 -24.27 10.17
CA ALA A 322 -14.13 -23.24 9.69
C ALA A 322 -14.25 -21.95 10.52
N ARG A 323 -15.48 -21.50 10.82
CA ARG A 323 -15.74 -20.37 11.71
C ARG A 323 -15.13 -20.58 13.09
N LYS A 324 -15.37 -21.75 13.72
CA LYS A 324 -14.83 -22.05 15.06
C LYS A 324 -13.30 -21.97 15.06
N GLY A 325 -12.65 -22.55 14.06
CA GLY A 325 -11.20 -22.47 13.90
C GLY A 325 -10.68 -21.04 13.75
N LEU A 326 -11.35 -20.22 12.93
CA LEU A 326 -10.98 -18.80 12.76
C LEU A 326 -11.22 -17.98 14.03
N VAL A 327 -12.27 -18.25 14.80
CA VAL A 327 -12.52 -17.58 16.08
C VAL A 327 -11.39 -17.89 17.07
N VAL A 328 -10.97 -19.15 17.18
CA VAL A 328 -9.83 -19.53 18.05
C VAL A 328 -8.55 -18.86 17.57
N PHE A 329 -8.30 -18.90 16.26
CA PHE A 329 -7.12 -18.26 15.65
C PHE A 329 -7.09 -16.75 15.91
N LEU A 330 -8.21 -16.05 15.74
CA LEU A 330 -8.38 -14.65 16.07
C LEU A 330 -8.18 -14.38 17.57
N ALA A 331 -8.76 -15.20 18.45
CA ALA A 331 -8.65 -15.02 19.90
C ALA A 331 -7.18 -15.09 20.36
N VAL A 332 -6.38 -16.01 19.82
CA VAL A 332 -4.94 -16.10 20.11
C VAL A 332 -4.23 -14.79 19.73
N HIS A 333 -4.55 -14.22 18.57
CA HIS A 333 -3.94 -12.95 18.12
C HIS A 333 -4.35 -11.78 19.01
N LEU A 334 -5.63 -11.69 19.37
CA LEU A 334 -6.12 -10.62 20.25
C LEU A 334 -5.49 -10.70 21.64
N LEU A 335 -5.33 -11.92 22.20
CA LEU A 335 -4.64 -12.13 23.46
C LEU A 335 -3.17 -11.72 23.36
N ALA A 336 -2.47 -12.06 22.27
CA ALA A 336 -1.09 -11.66 22.05
C ALA A 336 -0.96 -10.13 21.96
N VAL A 337 -1.82 -9.46 21.20
CA VAL A 337 -1.83 -7.99 21.10
C VAL A 337 -2.14 -7.35 22.44
N PHE A 338 -3.11 -7.88 23.18
CA PHE A 338 -3.43 -7.39 24.52
C PHE A 338 -2.24 -7.54 25.47
N ALA A 339 -1.55 -8.69 25.46
CA ALA A 339 -0.34 -8.92 26.27
C ALA A 339 0.76 -7.91 25.92
N VAL A 340 1.02 -7.65 24.62
CA VAL A 340 1.97 -6.63 24.18
C VAL A 340 1.54 -5.23 24.63
N ALA A 341 0.26 -4.91 24.58
CA ALA A 341 -0.26 -3.61 25.00
C ALA A 341 -0.11 -3.34 26.52
N GLN A 342 0.06 -4.39 27.34
CA GLN A 342 0.34 -4.26 28.78
C GLN A 342 1.83 -4.03 29.09
N THR A 343 2.71 -4.14 28.11
CA THR A 343 4.14 -3.95 28.31
C THR A 343 4.51 -2.47 28.29
N SER A 344 5.43 -2.07 29.16
CA SER A 344 5.97 -0.71 29.16
C SER A 344 7.15 -0.58 28.18
N LEU A 345 7.35 0.62 27.63
CA LEU A 345 8.39 0.89 26.64
C LEU A 345 9.80 0.41 27.11
N PRO A 346 10.24 0.63 28.37
CA PRO A 346 11.55 0.17 28.83
C PRO A 346 11.77 -1.35 28.76
N GLN A 347 10.71 -2.16 28.80
CA GLN A 347 10.84 -3.62 28.67
C GLN A 347 11.35 -4.06 27.28
N TRP A 348 11.26 -3.18 26.29
CA TRP A 348 11.69 -3.41 24.92
C TRP A 348 13.12 -2.98 24.62
N HIS A 349 13.88 -2.46 25.62
CA HIS A 349 15.22 -1.87 25.43
C HIS A 349 16.24 -2.81 24.74
N LYS A 350 16.05 -4.13 24.85
CA LYS A 350 16.92 -5.14 24.19
C LYS A 350 16.51 -5.46 22.75
N VAL A 351 15.37 -4.95 22.29
CA VAL A 351 14.90 -5.22 20.92
C VAL A 351 15.71 -4.40 19.94
N LYS A 352 16.16 -5.03 18.86
CA LYS A 352 17.02 -4.42 17.81
C LYS A 352 16.54 -3.05 17.30
N TYR A 353 15.22 -2.82 17.31
CA TYR A 353 14.60 -1.60 16.77
C TYR A 353 14.05 -0.69 17.86
N TYR A 354 14.56 -0.80 19.10
CA TYR A 354 14.06 -0.02 20.22
C TYR A 354 14.15 1.50 19.97
N ASN A 355 15.24 1.98 19.36
CA ASN A 355 15.39 3.38 18.96
C ASN A 355 14.27 3.90 18.07
N ARG A 356 13.78 3.07 17.14
CA ARG A 356 12.63 3.42 16.26
C ARG A 356 11.31 3.46 17.03
N LEU A 357 11.15 2.58 18.03
CA LEU A 357 9.97 2.60 18.91
C LEU A 357 9.97 3.87 19.76
N VAL A 358 11.12 4.24 20.34
CA VAL A 358 11.26 5.48 21.10
C VAL A 358 10.97 6.69 20.19
N GLU A 359 11.55 6.76 19.01
CA GLU A 359 11.28 7.85 18.07
C GLU A 359 9.80 7.98 17.73
N ALA A 360 9.12 6.87 17.41
CA ALA A 360 7.70 6.89 17.07
C ALA A 360 6.79 7.29 18.23
N LEU A 361 7.14 6.86 19.47
CA LEU A 361 6.34 7.12 20.66
C LEU A 361 6.66 8.46 21.33
N ARG A 362 7.86 9.01 21.11
CA ARG A 362 8.39 10.21 21.75
C ARG A 362 8.79 11.31 20.76
N ALA A 363 8.22 11.27 19.55
CA ALA A 363 8.57 12.22 18.50
C ALA A 363 8.43 13.69 18.93
N GLU A 364 7.36 14.03 19.65
CA GLU A 364 7.13 15.39 20.16
C GLU A 364 8.20 15.82 21.15
N GLN A 365 8.58 14.93 22.11
CA GLN A 365 9.62 15.21 23.10
C GLN A 365 10.98 15.37 22.42
N ILE A 366 11.30 14.53 21.42
CA ILE A 366 12.53 14.63 20.65
C ILE A 366 12.58 15.98 19.91
N VAL A 367 11.50 16.35 19.21
CA VAL A 367 11.42 17.64 18.53
C VAL A 367 11.58 18.81 19.48
N GLN A 368 10.95 18.78 20.65
CA GLN A 368 11.07 19.84 21.67
C GLN A 368 12.51 20.02 22.17
N GLN A 369 13.26 18.92 22.34
CA GLN A 369 14.66 18.98 22.77
C GLN A 369 15.59 19.58 21.72
N VAL A 370 15.28 19.38 20.41
CA VAL A 370 16.18 19.80 19.32
C VAL A 370 15.76 21.13 18.67
N ARG A 371 14.53 21.59 18.89
CA ARG A 371 14.01 22.79 18.24
C ARG A 371 14.63 24.04 18.87
N VAL A 372 15.16 24.90 18.00
CA VAL A 372 15.66 26.23 18.35
C VAL A 372 15.14 27.24 17.33
N PRO A 373 14.66 28.42 17.75
CA PRO A 373 14.24 29.48 16.83
C PRO A 373 15.31 29.83 15.78
N GLY A 374 14.92 29.95 14.53
CA GLY A 374 15.84 30.30 13.43
C GLY A 374 16.72 29.16 12.90
N VAL A 375 16.57 27.93 13.43
CA VAL A 375 17.29 26.74 12.95
C VAL A 375 16.34 25.80 12.24
N VAL A 376 16.68 25.43 11.01
CA VAL A 376 15.88 24.50 10.21
C VAL A 376 16.13 23.06 10.65
N LEU A 377 15.08 22.31 10.95
CA LEU A 377 15.18 20.90 11.30
C LEU A 377 15.13 20.03 10.05
N MET A 378 16.02 19.06 9.99
CA MET A 378 16.09 18.02 8.96
C MET A 378 16.37 16.66 9.61
N SER A 379 16.25 15.58 8.83
CA SER A 379 16.63 14.23 9.26
C SER A 379 17.38 13.52 8.12
N ASN A 380 18.05 12.41 8.39
CA ASN A 380 18.80 11.68 7.37
C ASN A 380 18.02 10.54 6.69
N GLY A 381 16.76 10.34 7.03
CA GLY A 381 15.95 9.28 6.49
C GLY A 381 14.46 9.62 6.45
N TYR A 382 13.75 9.13 5.43
CA TYR A 382 12.34 9.48 5.18
C TYR A 382 11.41 9.17 6.36
N SER A 383 11.62 8.05 7.04
CA SER A 383 10.77 7.61 8.16
C SER A 383 10.89 8.55 9.35
N SER A 384 12.13 8.84 9.78
CA SER A 384 12.40 9.81 10.85
C SER A 384 11.94 11.21 10.46
N SER A 385 12.25 11.66 9.24
CA SER A 385 11.83 12.93 8.68
C SER A 385 10.29 13.09 8.75
N SER A 386 9.57 12.08 8.29
CA SER A 386 8.11 12.12 8.24
C SER A 386 7.48 12.09 9.62
N ILE A 387 7.96 11.23 10.54
CA ILE A 387 7.44 11.11 11.92
C ILE A 387 7.73 12.39 12.71
N LEU A 388 8.97 12.85 12.71
CA LEU A 388 9.37 14.04 13.45
C LEU A 388 8.72 15.30 12.86
N GLY A 389 8.60 15.38 11.53
CA GLY A 389 7.89 16.46 10.86
C GLY A 389 6.40 16.47 11.23
N TYR A 390 5.73 15.31 11.29
CA TYR A 390 4.35 15.23 11.75
C TYR A 390 4.20 15.73 13.19
N ALA A 391 5.10 15.33 14.08
CA ALA A 391 5.14 15.79 15.47
C ALA A 391 5.43 17.30 15.58
N ALA A 392 6.33 17.81 14.72
CA ALA A 392 6.66 19.22 14.63
C ALA A 392 5.56 20.10 14.00
N ARG A 393 4.57 19.49 13.34
CA ARG A 393 3.56 20.16 12.49
C ARG A 393 4.18 20.94 11.32
N GLU A 394 5.37 20.57 10.92
CA GLU A 394 6.16 21.22 9.89
C GLU A 394 6.90 20.15 9.06
N HIS A 395 6.93 20.33 7.73
CA HIS A 395 7.67 19.38 6.88
C HIS A 395 9.17 19.46 7.21
N MET A 396 9.72 18.29 7.52
CA MET A 396 11.13 18.13 7.87
C MET A 396 11.85 17.44 6.69
N PRO A 397 12.67 18.14 5.89
CA PRO A 397 13.34 17.54 4.75
C PRO A 397 14.37 16.48 5.13
N VAL A 398 14.64 15.59 4.18
CA VAL A 398 15.76 14.64 4.29
C VAL A 398 17.04 15.31 3.83
N PHE A 399 18.07 15.29 4.67
CA PHE A 399 19.43 15.73 4.36
C PHE A 399 20.30 14.53 3.98
N GLY A 400 21.09 14.65 2.92
CA GLY A 400 22.01 13.63 2.44
C GLY A 400 21.37 12.67 1.43
N LEU A 401 22.08 11.58 1.14
CA LEU A 401 21.65 10.63 0.11
C LEU A 401 20.32 9.96 0.41
N GLY A 402 20.01 9.72 1.70
CA GLY A 402 18.80 9.01 2.10
C GLY A 402 18.69 7.62 1.47
N SER A 403 17.46 7.13 1.34
CA SER A 403 17.11 5.88 0.68
C SER A 403 16.17 6.15 -0.51
N PHE A 404 15.74 5.11 -1.22
CA PHE A 404 14.73 5.23 -2.28
C PHE A 404 13.48 6.01 -1.86
N HIS A 405 12.94 5.76 -0.66
CA HIS A 405 11.72 6.43 -0.20
C HIS A 405 11.91 7.90 0.16
N ALA A 406 13.14 8.34 0.36
CA ALA A 406 13.45 9.75 0.59
C ALA A 406 13.31 10.62 -0.67
N ARG A 407 13.13 10.01 -1.83
CA ARG A 407 13.09 10.71 -3.13
C ARG A 407 11.84 11.56 -3.34
N GLN A 408 10.80 11.40 -2.52
CA GLN A 408 9.66 12.32 -2.55
C GLN A 408 10.10 13.78 -2.29
N ASP A 409 11.07 14.00 -1.42
CA ASP A 409 11.61 15.32 -1.15
C ASP A 409 12.28 15.95 -2.40
N ASP A 410 12.86 15.14 -3.27
CA ASP A 410 13.43 15.62 -4.53
C ASP A 410 12.38 16.28 -5.43
N LEU A 411 11.11 15.95 -5.27
CA LEU A 411 10.00 16.53 -6.03
C LEU A 411 9.45 17.82 -5.39
N ILE A 412 9.45 17.89 -4.05
CA ILE A 412 8.76 18.95 -3.30
C ILE A 412 9.68 19.94 -2.60
N VAL A 413 10.96 19.59 -2.36
CA VAL A 413 11.90 20.42 -1.62
C VAL A 413 12.87 21.11 -2.56
N ASP A 414 12.97 22.43 -2.46
CA ASP A 414 14.05 23.21 -3.06
C ASP A 414 15.11 23.51 -1.99
N HIS A 415 16.23 22.80 -2.03
CA HIS A 415 17.32 22.97 -1.07
C HIS A 415 18.05 24.32 -1.22
N ALA A 416 17.93 25.00 -2.36
CA ALA A 416 18.55 26.32 -2.55
C ALA A 416 17.98 27.37 -1.59
N ARG A 417 16.73 27.21 -1.15
CA ARG A 417 16.10 28.12 -0.17
C ARG A 417 16.76 28.11 1.22
N TYR A 418 17.59 27.13 1.50
CA TYR A 418 18.31 27.01 2.78
C TYR A 418 19.72 27.58 2.73
N GLU A 419 20.16 28.14 1.60
CA GLU A 419 21.48 28.82 1.46
C GLU A 419 21.71 29.78 2.63
N GLY A 420 22.87 29.70 3.27
CA GLY A 420 23.26 30.55 4.38
C GLY A 420 22.61 30.23 5.74
N GLN A 421 21.62 29.34 5.79
CA GLN A 421 20.89 29.03 7.03
C GLN A 421 21.65 28.03 7.92
N THR A 422 21.32 28.04 9.20
CA THR A 422 21.76 27.02 10.14
C THR A 422 20.77 25.84 10.07
N LEU A 423 21.29 24.64 9.78
CA LEU A 423 20.51 23.42 9.69
C LEU A 423 20.85 22.50 10.86
N ARG A 424 19.85 21.77 11.37
CA ARG A 424 20.04 20.75 12.41
C ARG A 424 19.49 19.43 11.93
N ILE A 425 20.37 18.45 11.65
CA ILE A 425 20.07 17.15 11.05
C ILE A 425 19.99 16.11 12.17
N ILE A 426 18.77 15.61 12.44
CA ILE A 426 18.50 14.64 13.50
C ILE A 426 18.86 13.24 13.03
N ARG A 427 19.53 12.47 13.92
CA ARG A 427 20.05 11.12 13.66
C ARG A 427 19.74 10.18 14.82
N GLN A 428 19.39 8.92 14.50
CA GLN A 428 19.26 7.83 15.50
C GLN A 428 20.59 7.17 15.85
N SER A 429 21.62 7.36 15.05
CA SER A 429 22.98 6.83 15.27
C SER A 429 23.97 7.96 15.22
N ARG A 430 25.09 7.81 15.94
CA ARG A 430 26.17 8.82 15.95
C ARG A 430 26.72 8.99 14.53
N PRO A 431 26.67 10.21 13.98
CA PRO A 431 27.20 10.51 12.66
C PRO A 431 28.70 10.72 12.69
N ASP A 432 29.35 10.55 11.51
CA ASP A 432 30.65 11.14 11.24
C ASP A 432 30.44 12.57 10.77
N LEU A 433 31.07 13.54 11.44
CA LEU A 433 30.97 14.95 11.09
C LEU A 433 31.65 15.28 9.77
N ALA A 434 32.63 14.47 9.33
CA ALA A 434 33.29 14.64 8.03
C ALA A 434 32.31 14.51 6.84
N GLU A 435 31.19 13.76 7.01
CA GLU A 435 30.14 13.67 5.98
C GLU A 435 29.42 15.00 5.74
N TYR A 436 29.44 15.91 6.74
CA TYR A 436 28.68 17.17 6.73
C TYR A 436 29.57 18.39 6.47
N ALA A 437 30.83 18.31 6.92
CA ALA A 437 31.78 19.43 6.85
C ALA A 437 31.88 20.13 5.48
N PRO A 438 31.79 19.46 4.31
CA PRO A 438 31.86 20.12 3.02
C PRO A 438 30.70 21.09 2.73
N TYR A 439 29.60 21.01 3.47
CA TYR A 439 28.36 21.72 3.18
C TYR A 439 28.07 22.86 4.15
N PHE A 440 28.99 23.17 5.10
CA PHE A 440 28.81 24.20 6.11
C PHE A 440 30.13 24.86 6.45
N ASP A 441 30.10 26.10 6.98
CA ASP A 441 31.29 26.77 7.52
C ASP A 441 31.80 26.05 8.78
N SER A 442 30.88 25.57 9.60
CA SER A 442 31.20 24.79 10.78
C SER A 442 30.12 23.76 11.11
N VAL A 443 30.54 22.65 11.68
CA VAL A 443 29.64 21.58 12.12
C VAL A 443 29.94 21.18 13.54
N ARG A 444 28.89 20.93 14.33
CA ARG A 444 29.03 20.40 15.69
C ARG A 444 28.06 19.27 15.96
N LEU A 445 28.48 18.30 16.78
CA LEU A 445 27.64 17.21 17.23
C LEU A 445 26.90 17.61 18.51
N LEU A 446 25.59 17.47 18.50
CA LEU A 446 24.73 17.56 19.66
C LEU A 446 24.26 16.17 20.02
N SER A 447 24.20 15.84 21.33
CA SER A 447 23.74 14.55 21.84
C SER A 447 22.57 14.76 22.78
N TYR A 448 21.53 13.99 22.58
CA TYR A 448 20.30 13.99 23.39
C TYR A 448 20.01 12.56 23.87
N ALA A 449 19.17 12.43 24.85
CA ALA A 449 18.70 11.11 25.31
C ALA A 449 17.20 11.14 25.53
N GLN A 450 16.52 10.08 25.07
CA GLN A 450 15.10 9.88 25.32
C GLN A 450 14.84 8.40 25.67
N ASP A 451 14.19 8.15 26.81
CA ASP A 451 13.89 6.80 27.30
C ASP A 451 15.12 5.85 27.27
N GLY A 452 16.28 6.36 27.68
CA GLY A 452 17.55 5.61 27.73
C GLY A 452 18.22 5.38 26.36
N GLN A 453 17.68 5.93 25.26
CA GLN A 453 18.30 5.86 23.95
C GLN A 453 18.99 7.18 23.58
N PRO A 454 20.23 7.13 23.07
CA PRO A 454 20.89 8.31 22.54
C PRO A 454 20.29 8.69 21.17
N PHE A 455 20.06 9.98 20.99
CA PHE A 455 19.81 10.63 19.73
C PHE A 455 20.86 11.71 19.49
N TYR A 456 21.12 11.97 18.23
CA TYR A 456 22.16 12.92 17.84
C TYR A 456 21.56 13.97 16.90
N ALA A 457 22.16 15.13 16.87
CA ALA A 457 21.93 16.09 15.79
C ALA A 457 23.26 16.67 15.34
N VAL A 458 23.44 16.79 14.04
CA VAL A 458 24.49 17.59 13.46
C VAL A 458 23.94 19.00 13.26
N GLU A 459 24.52 19.97 13.92
CA GLU A 459 24.24 21.38 13.66
C GLU A 459 25.29 21.94 12.73
N GLY A 460 24.88 22.36 11.53
CA GLY A 460 25.73 23.00 10.54
C GLY A 460 25.34 24.46 10.37
N VAL A 461 26.30 25.34 10.45
CA VAL A 461 26.15 26.80 10.33
C VAL A 461 26.51 27.22 8.93
N ASN A 462 25.70 28.10 8.33
CA ASN A 462 25.90 28.65 7.01
C ASN A 462 25.95 27.57 5.92
N PHE A 463 24.78 27.04 5.58
CA PHE A 463 24.64 25.96 4.59
C PHE A 463 25.05 26.43 3.19
N HIS A 464 25.91 25.68 2.51
CA HIS A 464 26.39 25.91 1.16
C HIS A 464 25.66 25.02 0.14
N TYR A 465 24.63 25.57 -0.48
CA TYR A 465 23.81 24.80 -1.45
C TYR A 465 24.63 24.35 -2.66
N ALA A 466 25.57 25.17 -3.17
CA ALA A 466 26.37 24.80 -4.33
C ALA A 466 27.16 23.51 -4.07
N ALA A 467 27.83 23.43 -2.91
CA ALA A 467 28.56 22.22 -2.51
C ALA A 467 27.63 21.01 -2.33
N TYR A 468 26.46 21.21 -1.72
CA TYR A 468 25.45 20.17 -1.53
C TYR A 468 24.87 19.68 -2.88
N ARG A 469 24.58 20.59 -3.81
CA ARG A 469 24.13 20.27 -5.16
C ARG A 469 25.16 19.42 -5.90
N ASP A 470 26.43 19.85 -5.91
CA ASP A 470 27.50 19.21 -6.68
C ASP A 470 27.98 17.88 -6.03
N GLY A 471 27.77 17.73 -4.72
CA GLY A 471 28.03 16.51 -3.97
C GLY A 471 26.80 15.59 -3.88
N VAL A 472 25.90 15.87 -2.95
CA VAL A 472 24.79 14.98 -2.59
C VAL A 472 23.76 14.86 -3.73
N MET A 473 23.29 15.99 -4.28
CA MET A 473 22.23 15.94 -5.30
C MET A 473 22.74 15.34 -6.63
N ALA A 474 23.99 15.58 -6.99
CA ALA A 474 24.61 14.94 -8.15
C ALA A 474 24.68 13.41 -7.99
N GLU A 475 25.03 12.93 -6.79
CA GLU A 475 25.03 11.49 -6.48
C GLU A 475 23.62 10.91 -6.48
N VAL A 476 22.62 11.63 -5.94
CA VAL A 476 21.21 11.26 -6.03
C VAL A 476 20.75 11.10 -7.48
N ASN A 477 21.12 12.07 -8.35
CA ASN A 477 20.82 12.00 -9.78
C ASN A 477 21.41 10.74 -10.41
N ARG A 478 22.68 10.48 -10.13
CA ARG A 478 23.38 9.33 -10.67
C ARG A 478 22.76 7.99 -10.23
N ARG A 479 22.25 7.89 -9.00
CA ARG A 479 21.69 6.63 -8.45
C ARG A 479 20.24 6.40 -8.82
N TYR A 480 19.41 7.45 -8.81
CA TYR A 480 17.96 7.28 -8.79
C TYR A 480 17.24 7.87 -9.99
N TYR A 481 17.90 8.72 -10.80
CA TYR A 481 17.27 9.43 -11.93
C TYR A 481 17.80 9.00 -13.29
N ARG A 482 18.47 7.85 -13.38
CA ARG A 482 18.82 7.23 -14.66
C ARG A 482 17.63 6.44 -15.18
N PHE A 483 17.17 6.77 -16.37
CA PHE A 483 16.11 6.04 -17.06
C PHE A 483 16.57 5.71 -18.48
N PRO A 484 16.01 4.64 -19.10
CA PRO A 484 16.36 4.24 -20.45
C PRO A 484 16.14 5.39 -21.47
N SER A 485 17.08 5.58 -22.39
CA SER A 485 17.04 6.66 -23.40
C SER A 485 15.84 6.61 -24.35
N TRP A 486 15.18 5.46 -24.47
CA TRP A 486 13.97 5.30 -25.27
C TRP A 486 12.68 5.80 -24.57
N LEU A 487 12.73 6.14 -23.28
CA LEU A 487 11.59 6.72 -22.57
C LEU A 487 11.48 8.21 -22.88
N PRO A 488 10.36 8.69 -23.44
CA PRO A 488 10.15 10.11 -23.67
C PRO A 488 9.98 10.86 -22.35
N VAL A 489 10.64 11.99 -22.18
CA VAL A 489 10.50 12.86 -21.01
C VAL A 489 10.04 14.23 -21.47
N TRP A 490 8.93 14.71 -20.92
CA TRP A 490 8.45 16.07 -21.22
C TRP A 490 9.04 17.09 -20.27
N GLN A 491 9.11 16.74 -18.98
CA GLN A 491 9.72 17.55 -17.94
C GLN A 491 10.35 16.66 -16.88
N CYS A 492 11.43 17.12 -16.29
CA CYS A 492 12.07 16.51 -15.13
C CYS A 492 12.45 17.62 -14.14
N SER A 493 11.56 17.91 -13.20
CA SER A 493 11.75 19.01 -12.24
C SER A 493 13.01 18.85 -11.40
N PHE A 494 13.39 17.62 -11.04
CA PHE A 494 14.63 17.37 -10.32
C PHE A 494 15.86 17.69 -11.16
N CYS A 495 15.90 17.20 -12.41
CA CYS A 495 17.00 17.50 -13.32
C CYS A 495 17.11 19.01 -13.61
N GLN A 496 15.99 19.69 -13.78
CA GLN A 496 15.98 21.14 -14.03
C GLN A 496 16.57 21.94 -12.85
N ARG A 497 16.26 21.53 -11.60
CA ARG A 497 16.81 22.15 -10.40
C ARG A 497 18.30 21.83 -10.19
N LEU A 498 18.73 20.62 -10.53
CA LEU A 498 20.11 20.20 -10.35
C LEU A 498 21.07 20.83 -11.35
N CYS A 499 20.70 20.87 -12.62
CA CYS A 499 21.65 21.11 -13.71
C CYS A 499 21.41 22.39 -14.49
N GLY A 500 20.30 23.10 -14.29
CA GLY A 500 19.83 24.04 -15.28
C GLY A 500 19.56 23.34 -16.63
N ALA A 501 18.96 24.03 -17.58
CA ALA A 501 18.47 23.42 -18.83
C ALA A 501 19.54 22.74 -19.72
N ALA A 502 20.83 22.96 -19.49
CA ALA A 502 21.91 22.54 -20.39
C ALA A 502 22.60 21.19 -20.02
N ARG A 503 22.41 20.65 -18.81
CA ARG A 503 23.19 19.48 -18.32
C ARG A 503 22.39 18.21 -18.06
N CYS A 504 21.09 18.24 -18.18
CA CYS A 504 20.21 17.07 -17.97
C CYS A 504 19.59 16.55 -19.27
N ALA A 505 20.31 16.62 -20.38
CA ALA A 505 19.99 15.82 -21.55
C ALA A 505 20.29 14.35 -21.25
N PRO A 506 19.43 13.37 -21.68
CA PRO A 506 19.62 11.96 -21.44
C PRO A 506 20.91 11.42 -22.00
#